data_fd350a5a5a09e086e90a2e0c32a7b2a0
#
_entry.id   fd350a5a5a09e086e90a2e0c32a7b2a0
#
_cell.length_a   1.000
_cell.length_b   1.000
_cell.length_c   1.000
_cell.angle_alpha   90.00
_cell.angle_beta   90.00
_cell.angle_gamma   90.00
#
_symmetry.space_group_name_H-M   'P 1'
#
loop_
_entity.id
_entity.type
_entity.pdbx_description
1 polymer ?
#
loop_
_entity_poly.entity_id
_entity_poly.type
_entity_poly.pdbx_seq_one_letter_code
_entity_poly.pdbx_strand_id
1 'polypeptide(L)'
;IYEGAAILAGAEPRFLNCNSTNNFVPDFDTVTPETWKQCQLIYICTPGNPTGAVLDIPTLQKLIALADQYDFIIASDECYSEIYGDEHNPPPGLLEACAKMDRHDYHRCIVFHSLSKRSNLPGLRSGFVAGDAKVLQSFLRYRTYHGSAMSVPTQLASIAAWNDENHVRENRDKYRQKFQVFQQVLGDILPLHLPDAGFYLWADIQPANKGSDEDFAQALFAQQNITVLPGRYLARLVDGVNPGENRVRMALVASIDECREAAERIKRFIAT
;
A
#
# COMPACT_ATOMS: atom_id res chain seq x y z
N ILE A 1 9.90 -4.69 2.07
CA ILE A 1 9.85 -5.95 1.32
C ILE A 1 10.51 -5.78 -0.04
N TYR A 2 10.14 -4.79 -0.86
CA TYR A 2 10.71 -4.54 -2.20
C TYR A 2 12.22 -4.30 -2.15
N GLU A 3 12.69 -3.47 -1.20
CA GLU A 3 14.12 -3.24 -0.96
C GLU A 3 14.88 -4.56 -0.70
N GLY A 4 14.35 -5.39 0.22
CA GLY A 4 14.94 -6.68 0.52
C GLY A 4 14.97 -7.62 -0.70
N ALA A 5 13.92 -7.62 -1.52
CA ALA A 5 13.89 -8.39 -2.76
C ALA A 5 14.92 -7.89 -3.78
N ALA A 6 15.07 -6.58 -3.93
CA ALA A 6 16.08 -5.98 -4.81
C ALA A 6 17.51 -6.35 -4.38
N ILE A 7 17.82 -6.22 -3.08
CA ILE A 7 19.14 -6.58 -2.52
C ILE A 7 19.44 -8.06 -2.73
N LEU A 8 18.47 -8.96 -2.45
CA LEU A 8 18.64 -10.40 -2.66
C LEU A 8 18.82 -10.79 -4.13
N ALA A 9 18.28 -9.99 -5.06
CA ALA A 9 18.49 -10.14 -6.48
C ALA A 9 19.82 -9.52 -6.97
N GLY A 10 20.62 -8.92 -6.08
CA GLY A 10 21.88 -8.24 -6.43
C GLY A 10 21.69 -6.87 -7.07
N ALA A 11 20.49 -6.29 -6.98
CA ALA A 11 20.20 -4.96 -7.48
C ALA A 11 20.46 -3.88 -6.42
N GLU A 12 20.68 -2.65 -6.85
CA GLU A 12 20.80 -1.46 -6.00
C GLU A 12 19.44 -0.77 -5.90
N PRO A 13 18.77 -0.77 -4.73
CA PRO A 13 17.49 -0.10 -4.58
C PRO A 13 17.66 1.42 -4.57
N ARG A 14 16.80 2.13 -5.32
CA ARG A 14 16.63 3.57 -5.32
C ARG A 14 15.22 3.91 -4.84
N PHE A 15 15.06 5.00 -4.11
CA PHE A 15 13.80 5.37 -3.51
C PHE A 15 13.31 6.72 -4.02
N LEU A 16 12.00 6.83 -4.24
CA LEU A 16 11.29 8.09 -4.47
C LEU A 16 10.52 8.47 -3.22
N ASN A 17 10.79 9.65 -2.68
CA ASN A 17 10.07 10.13 -1.51
C ASN A 17 8.61 10.43 -1.84
N CYS A 18 7.70 9.81 -1.07
CA CYS A 18 6.27 10.06 -1.09
C CYS A 18 5.89 10.69 0.25
N ASN A 19 5.69 11.99 0.28
CA ASN A 19 5.40 12.76 1.49
C ASN A 19 4.16 13.67 1.31
N SER A 20 3.82 14.44 2.31
CA SER A 20 2.64 15.31 2.27
C SER A 20 2.70 16.42 1.22
N THR A 21 3.89 16.81 0.76
CA THR A 21 4.02 17.88 -0.25
C THR A 21 3.65 17.41 -1.66
N ASN A 22 3.70 16.09 -1.90
CA ASN A 22 3.29 15.47 -3.16
C ASN A 22 2.07 14.55 -2.98
N ASN A 23 1.26 14.76 -1.94
CA ASN A 23 0.10 13.92 -1.61
C ASN A 23 0.43 12.42 -1.51
N PHE A 24 1.65 12.10 -1.08
CA PHE A 24 2.18 10.74 -0.97
C PHE A 24 2.22 9.96 -2.29
N VAL A 25 2.19 10.64 -3.42
CA VAL A 25 2.33 10.08 -4.77
C VAL A 25 3.76 10.34 -5.25
N PRO A 26 4.45 9.37 -5.88
CA PRO A 26 5.80 9.58 -6.39
C PRO A 26 5.82 10.60 -7.53
N ASP A 27 6.77 11.54 -7.48
CA ASP A 27 7.01 12.47 -8.56
C ASP A 27 8.10 11.93 -9.49
N PHE A 28 7.69 11.37 -10.62
CA PHE A 28 8.61 10.79 -11.60
C PHE A 28 9.45 11.83 -12.37
N ASP A 29 9.08 13.13 -12.34
CA ASP A 29 9.86 14.20 -12.98
C ASP A 29 11.13 14.54 -12.20
N THR A 30 11.20 14.17 -10.93
CA THR A 30 12.39 14.37 -10.10
C THR A 30 13.51 13.37 -10.41
N VAL A 31 13.21 12.30 -11.14
CA VAL A 31 14.18 11.24 -11.47
C VAL A 31 14.97 11.63 -12.71
N THR A 32 16.30 11.66 -12.56
CA THR A 32 17.17 12.05 -13.68
C THR A 32 17.16 11.01 -14.82
N PRO A 33 17.41 11.43 -16.07
CA PRO A 33 17.54 10.50 -17.20
C PRO A 33 18.62 9.44 -16.99
N GLU A 34 19.69 9.76 -16.25
CA GLU A 34 20.77 8.83 -15.92
C GLU A 34 20.28 7.73 -15.01
N THR A 35 19.44 8.06 -14.01
CA THR A 35 18.82 7.08 -13.12
C THR A 35 17.84 6.20 -13.88
N TRP A 36 17.00 6.78 -14.76
CA TRP A 36 16.08 6.00 -15.60
C TRP A 36 16.80 4.99 -16.50
N LYS A 37 17.94 5.36 -17.11
CA LYS A 37 18.75 4.44 -17.94
C LYS A 37 19.32 3.26 -17.18
N GLN A 38 19.44 3.37 -15.85
CA GLN A 38 19.91 2.28 -14.99
C GLN A 38 18.76 1.47 -14.40
N CYS A 39 17.53 1.96 -14.51
CA CYS A 39 16.36 1.29 -13.97
C CYS A 39 16.06 0.02 -14.78
N GLN A 40 15.89 -1.10 -14.11
CA GLN A 40 15.49 -2.39 -14.69
C GLN A 40 14.08 -2.78 -14.27
N LEU A 41 13.69 -2.35 -13.07
CA LEU A 41 12.39 -2.62 -12.47
C LEU A 41 12.00 -1.47 -11.56
N ILE A 42 10.76 -1.04 -11.63
CA ILE A 42 10.17 -0.17 -10.62
C ILE A 42 9.04 -0.89 -9.89
N TYR A 43 9.06 -0.84 -8.55
CA TYR A 43 7.92 -1.24 -7.73
C TYR A 43 7.08 -0.01 -7.42
N ILE A 44 5.78 -0.11 -7.66
CA ILE A 44 4.77 0.82 -7.15
C ILE A 44 3.79 0.06 -6.28
N CYS A 45 3.21 0.73 -5.28
CA CYS A 45 2.13 0.19 -4.45
C CYS A 45 0.95 1.16 -4.55
N THR A 46 -0.10 0.74 -5.21
CA THR A 46 -1.30 1.58 -5.43
C THR A 46 -2.56 0.72 -5.29
N PRO A 47 -3.35 0.95 -4.22
CA PRO A 47 -3.18 1.93 -3.12
C PRO A 47 -1.96 1.67 -2.23
N GLY A 48 -1.36 2.75 -1.75
CA GLY A 48 -0.09 2.72 -1.02
C GLY A 48 -0.18 2.22 0.42
N ASN A 49 0.79 1.45 0.86
CA ASN A 49 1.03 1.15 2.26
C ASN A 49 2.33 1.86 2.70
N PRO A 50 2.28 2.82 3.64
CA PRO A 50 1.23 3.05 4.65
C PRO A 50 0.21 4.14 4.31
N THR A 51 0.36 4.87 3.23
CA THR A 51 -0.27 6.18 3.00
C THR A 51 -1.72 6.10 2.53
N GLY A 52 -2.09 5.01 1.86
CA GLY A 52 -3.39 4.85 1.21
C GLY A 52 -3.56 5.67 -0.06
N ALA A 53 -2.51 6.37 -0.52
CA ALA A 53 -2.54 7.16 -1.74
C ALA A 53 -2.74 6.28 -2.98
N VAL A 54 -3.50 6.77 -3.94
CA VAL A 54 -3.83 6.11 -5.20
C VAL A 54 -3.19 6.85 -6.36
N LEU A 55 -2.50 6.12 -7.24
CA LEU A 55 -2.00 6.67 -8.49
C LEU A 55 -3.14 6.73 -9.50
N ASP A 56 -3.37 7.91 -10.06
CA ASP A 56 -4.38 8.11 -11.09
C ASP A 56 -3.94 7.58 -12.47
N ILE A 57 -4.89 7.48 -13.39
CA ILE A 57 -4.61 7.01 -14.76
C ILE A 57 -3.53 7.82 -15.47
N PRO A 58 -3.54 9.18 -15.46
CA PRO A 58 -2.47 9.97 -16.07
C PRO A 58 -1.08 9.67 -15.52
N THR A 59 -0.96 9.51 -14.20
CA THR A 59 0.32 9.16 -13.54
C THR A 59 0.81 7.77 -13.96
N LEU A 60 -0.09 6.78 -14.00
CA LEU A 60 0.23 5.43 -14.46
C LEU A 60 0.63 5.42 -15.95
N GLN A 61 -0.08 6.17 -16.81
CA GLN A 61 0.25 6.28 -18.23
C GLN A 61 1.60 6.96 -18.45
N LYS A 62 1.93 7.98 -17.66
CA LYS A 62 3.27 8.59 -17.67
C LYS A 62 4.36 7.59 -17.33
N LEU A 63 4.14 6.77 -16.30
CA LEU A 63 5.10 5.73 -15.91
C LEU A 63 5.26 4.66 -16.99
N ILE A 64 4.17 4.26 -17.67
CA ILE A 64 4.19 3.34 -18.81
C ILE A 64 5.04 3.92 -19.96
N ALA A 65 4.87 5.21 -20.27
CA ALA A 65 5.66 5.87 -21.30
C ALA A 65 7.17 5.94 -20.95
N LEU A 66 7.50 6.17 -19.68
CA LEU A 66 8.88 6.08 -19.19
C LEU A 66 9.45 4.66 -19.30
N ALA A 67 8.66 3.65 -18.99
CA ALA A 67 9.07 2.26 -19.14
C ALA A 67 9.37 1.89 -20.59
N ASP A 68 8.62 2.42 -21.55
CA ASP A 68 8.91 2.24 -22.97
C ASP A 68 10.18 2.97 -23.40
N GLN A 69 10.37 4.19 -22.89
CA GLN A 69 11.53 5.03 -23.25
C GLN A 69 12.85 4.46 -22.71
N TYR A 70 12.83 3.89 -21.49
CA TYR A 70 14.04 3.50 -20.77
C TYR A 70 14.19 1.99 -20.57
N ASP A 71 13.27 1.19 -21.11
CA ASP A 71 13.31 -0.28 -21.14
C ASP A 71 13.35 -0.95 -19.75
N PHE A 72 12.43 -0.56 -18.86
CA PHE A 72 12.26 -1.18 -17.55
C PHE A 72 10.86 -1.81 -17.35
N ILE A 73 10.74 -2.69 -16.37
CA ILE A 73 9.48 -3.36 -16.01
C ILE A 73 8.80 -2.58 -14.87
N ILE A 74 7.48 -2.46 -14.93
CA ILE A 74 6.65 -1.93 -13.85
C ILE A 74 5.99 -3.10 -13.12
N ALA A 75 6.27 -3.21 -11.81
CA ALA A 75 5.63 -4.16 -10.91
C ALA A 75 4.71 -3.39 -9.95
N SER A 76 3.39 -3.50 -10.16
CA SER A 76 2.37 -2.81 -9.37
C SER A 76 1.79 -3.75 -8.32
N ASP A 77 2.00 -3.42 -7.04
CA ASP A 77 1.32 -4.08 -5.92
C ASP A 77 -0.04 -3.41 -5.70
N GLU A 78 -1.10 -4.12 -6.11
CA GLU A 78 -2.49 -3.66 -6.05
C GLU A 78 -3.30 -4.42 -4.99
N CYS A 79 -2.62 -4.96 -3.96
CA CYS A 79 -3.27 -5.77 -2.93
C CYS A 79 -4.35 -5.05 -2.12
N TYR A 80 -4.39 -3.72 -2.13
CA TYR A 80 -5.37 -2.90 -1.40
C TYR A 80 -6.48 -2.33 -2.30
N SER A 81 -6.49 -2.64 -3.59
CA SER A 81 -7.42 -2.07 -4.59
C SER A 81 -8.90 -2.22 -4.24
N GLU A 82 -9.25 -3.25 -3.45
CA GLU A 82 -10.63 -3.54 -3.07
C GLU A 82 -11.09 -2.88 -1.75
N ILE A 83 -10.25 -2.08 -1.10
CA ILE A 83 -10.61 -1.38 0.15
C ILE A 83 -10.56 0.12 -0.10
N TYR A 84 -11.70 0.72 -0.42
CA TYR A 84 -11.83 2.13 -0.79
C TYR A 84 -13.12 2.77 -0.24
N GLY A 85 -13.14 4.12 -0.23
CA GLY A 85 -14.20 4.90 0.43
C GLY A 85 -15.48 5.05 -0.39
N ASP A 86 -15.38 5.23 -1.70
CA ASP A 86 -16.49 5.55 -2.61
C ASP A 86 -16.72 4.44 -3.64
N GLU A 87 -17.86 3.76 -3.59
CA GLU A 87 -18.25 2.69 -4.53
C GLU A 87 -18.31 3.16 -5.99
N HIS A 88 -18.48 4.47 -6.23
CA HIS A 88 -18.54 5.04 -7.58
C HIS A 88 -17.15 5.40 -8.13
N ASN A 89 -16.11 5.36 -7.29
CA ASN A 89 -14.76 5.75 -7.66
C ASN A 89 -13.72 4.74 -7.13
N PRO A 90 -13.73 3.50 -7.66
CA PRO A 90 -12.73 2.51 -7.28
C PRO A 90 -11.33 2.93 -7.73
N PRO A 91 -10.28 2.56 -7.00
CA PRO A 91 -8.89 2.82 -7.40
C PRO A 91 -8.58 2.22 -8.77
N PRO A 92 -8.02 3.00 -9.72
CA PRO A 92 -7.59 2.45 -11.00
C PRO A 92 -6.37 1.54 -10.85
N GLY A 93 -6.23 0.59 -11.77
CA GLY A 93 -5.09 -0.31 -11.83
C GLY A 93 -4.15 -0.03 -13.00
N LEU A 94 -2.93 -0.56 -12.94
CA LEU A 94 -1.92 -0.41 -14.00
C LEU A 94 -2.40 -1.00 -15.33
N LEU A 95 -3.07 -2.16 -15.31
CA LEU A 95 -3.57 -2.78 -16.55
C LEU A 95 -4.75 -2.00 -17.14
N GLU A 96 -5.55 -1.31 -16.32
CA GLU A 96 -6.58 -0.39 -16.81
C GLU A 96 -5.92 0.80 -17.54
N ALA A 97 -4.84 1.35 -16.98
CA ALA A 97 -4.08 2.41 -17.64
C ALA A 97 -3.51 1.96 -18.98
N CYS A 98 -2.99 0.72 -19.07
CA CYS A 98 -2.57 0.13 -20.34
C CYS A 98 -3.73 0.03 -21.34
N ALA A 99 -4.89 -0.50 -20.92
CA ALA A 99 -6.05 -0.65 -21.77
C ALA A 99 -6.56 0.70 -22.34
N LYS A 100 -6.52 1.76 -21.51
CA LYS A 100 -6.85 3.14 -21.95
C LYS A 100 -5.83 3.75 -22.92
N MET A 101 -4.67 3.11 -23.12
CA MET A 101 -3.66 3.43 -24.13
C MET A 101 -3.71 2.46 -25.33
N ASP A 102 -4.76 1.65 -25.48
CA ASP A 102 -4.88 0.57 -26.49
C ASP A 102 -3.75 -0.48 -26.39
N ARG A 103 -3.14 -0.64 -25.22
CA ARG A 103 -2.05 -1.59 -24.96
C ARG A 103 -2.57 -2.87 -24.32
N HIS A 104 -3.19 -3.72 -25.09
CA HIS A 104 -3.80 -4.97 -24.62
C HIS A 104 -2.80 -6.13 -24.45
N ASP A 105 -1.56 -5.96 -24.86
CA ASP A 105 -0.45 -6.88 -24.59
C ASP A 105 0.20 -6.63 -23.22
N TYR A 106 -0.14 -5.53 -22.54
CA TYR A 106 0.40 -5.11 -21.25
C TYR A 106 1.94 -5.08 -21.19
N HIS A 107 2.58 -4.82 -22.30
CA HIS A 107 4.04 -4.87 -22.42
C HIS A 107 4.74 -4.12 -21.28
N ARG A 108 5.70 -4.80 -20.61
CA ARG A 108 6.45 -4.35 -19.42
C ARG A 108 5.62 -4.11 -18.14
N CYS A 109 4.34 -4.41 -18.13
CA CYS A 109 3.48 -4.14 -16.98
C CYS A 109 3.03 -5.45 -16.33
N ILE A 110 3.25 -5.59 -15.02
CA ILE A 110 2.72 -6.70 -14.22
C ILE A 110 2.05 -6.16 -12.95
N VAL A 111 0.96 -6.79 -12.56
CA VAL A 111 0.21 -6.45 -11.34
C VAL A 111 0.14 -7.64 -10.41
N PHE A 112 0.14 -7.37 -9.11
CA PHE A 112 0.00 -8.36 -8.05
C PHE A 112 -1.26 -8.08 -7.23
N HIS A 113 -2.10 -9.09 -7.09
CA HIS A 113 -3.29 -9.06 -6.25
C HIS A 113 -3.28 -10.18 -5.23
N SER A 114 -4.00 -10.00 -4.12
CA SER A 114 -4.02 -10.97 -3.03
C SER A 114 -5.37 -11.02 -2.33
N LEU A 115 -5.79 -12.22 -1.92
CA LEU A 115 -6.92 -12.41 -1.02
C LEU A 115 -6.67 -11.90 0.39
N SER A 116 -5.41 -11.61 0.74
CA SER A 116 -5.03 -11.18 2.09
C SER A 116 -5.79 -9.95 2.57
N LYS A 117 -6.02 -8.98 1.67
CA LYS A 117 -6.70 -7.72 2.00
C LYS A 117 -8.11 -7.67 1.43
N ARG A 118 -8.29 -8.06 0.16
CA ARG A 118 -9.58 -8.14 -0.49
C ARG A 118 -10.60 -8.94 0.32
N SER A 119 -10.21 -10.13 0.77
CA SER A 119 -11.10 -11.10 1.42
C SER A 119 -10.76 -11.35 2.90
N ASN A 120 -9.86 -10.54 3.48
CA ASN A 120 -9.40 -10.72 4.85
C ASN A 120 -8.89 -12.16 5.15
N LEU A 121 -8.22 -12.78 4.16
CA LEU A 121 -7.70 -14.15 4.20
C LEU A 121 -6.17 -14.21 4.08
N PRO A 122 -5.40 -13.48 4.93
CA PRO A 122 -3.95 -13.45 4.80
C PRO A 122 -3.29 -14.81 5.05
N GLY A 123 -3.94 -15.69 5.83
CA GLY A 123 -3.45 -17.03 6.17
C GLY A 123 -3.44 -18.00 4.99
N LEU A 124 -4.28 -17.81 3.98
CA LEU A 124 -4.32 -18.68 2.80
C LEU A 124 -3.09 -18.55 1.91
N ARG A 125 -2.31 -17.47 2.02
CA ARG A 125 -1.16 -17.20 1.16
C ARG A 125 -1.51 -17.29 -0.33
N SER A 126 -2.68 -16.78 -0.71
CA SER A 126 -3.23 -16.83 -2.06
C SER A 126 -3.29 -15.45 -2.71
N GLY A 127 -2.92 -15.41 -3.97
CA GLY A 127 -2.93 -14.23 -4.84
C GLY A 127 -2.65 -14.64 -6.28
N PHE A 128 -2.64 -13.66 -7.16
CA PHE A 128 -2.26 -13.86 -8.56
C PHE A 128 -1.39 -12.72 -9.07
N VAL A 129 -0.72 -12.98 -10.18
CA VAL A 129 -0.01 -11.99 -10.99
C VAL A 129 -0.58 -12.00 -12.40
N ALA A 130 -0.73 -10.82 -13.00
CA ALA A 130 -1.22 -10.65 -14.37
C ALA A 130 -0.42 -9.57 -15.11
N GLY A 131 -0.49 -9.56 -16.46
CA GLY A 131 0.16 -8.54 -17.29
C GLY A 131 0.97 -9.11 -18.46
N ASP A 132 2.15 -8.56 -18.73
CA ASP A 132 3.03 -8.93 -19.82
C ASP A 132 3.32 -10.44 -19.86
N ALA A 133 2.88 -11.10 -20.93
CA ALA A 133 3.00 -12.56 -21.08
C ALA A 133 4.45 -13.06 -21.07
N LYS A 134 5.40 -12.27 -21.59
CA LYS A 134 6.83 -12.65 -21.62
C LYS A 134 7.43 -12.60 -20.22
N VAL A 135 7.10 -11.56 -19.46
CA VAL A 135 7.53 -11.43 -18.06
C VAL A 135 6.92 -12.55 -17.23
N LEU A 136 5.62 -12.82 -17.41
CA LEU A 136 4.91 -13.88 -16.68
C LEU A 136 5.47 -15.27 -16.98
N GLN A 137 5.86 -15.56 -18.23
CA GLN A 137 6.48 -16.83 -18.59
C GLN A 137 7.81 -17.06 -17.84
N SER A 138 8.64 -16.04 -17.76
CA SER A 138 9.92 -16.09 -17.03
C SER A 138 9.68 -16.21 -15.52
N PHE A 139 8.72 -15.45 -14.99
CA PHE A 139 8.32 -15.51 -13.59
C PHE A 139 7.78 -16.89 -13.20
N LEU A 140 6.89 -17.47 -14.01
CA LEU A 140 6.37 -18.83 -13.79
C LEU A 140 7.49 -19.87 -13.75
N ARG A 141 8.44 -19.78 -14.69
CA ARG A 141 9.59 -20.67 -14.71
C ARG A 141 10.43 -20.55 -13.44
N TYR A 142 10.71 -19.34 -12.99
CA TYR A 142 11.42 -19.07 -11.73
C TYR A 142 10.63 -19.65 -10.53
N ARG A 143 9.32 -19.43 -10.49
CA ARG A 143 8.43 -19.93 -9.43
C ARG A 143 8.38 -21.45 -9.34
N THR A 144 8.57 -22.17 -10.46
CA THR A 144 8.61 -23.63 -10.50
C THR A 144 9.74 -24.19 -9.63
N TYR A 145 10.85 -23.46 -9.53
CA TYR A 145 12.01 -23.86 -8.73
C TYR A 145 12.09 -23.18 -7.36
N HIS A 146 11.56 -21.99 -7.23
CA HIS A 146 11.74 -21.14 -6.05
C HIS A 146 10.46 -20.92 -5.23
N GLY A 147 9.42 -21.67 -5.44
CA GLY A 147 8.19 -21.59 -4.69
C GLY A 147 7.37 -22.86 -4.80
N SER A 148 6.53 -23.10 -3.79
CA SER A 148 5.59 -24.20 -3.79
C SER A 148 4.27 -23.81 -4.45
N ALA A 149 3.61 -24.77 -5.10
CA ALA A 149 2.22 -24.64 -5.49
C ALA A 149 1.32 -24.59 -4.23
N MET A 150 0.21 -23.85 -4.32
CA MET A 150 -0.82 -23.90 -3.27
C MET A 150 -1.42 -25.31 -3.18
N SER A 151 -1.75 -25.74 -1.96
CA SER A 151 -2.48 -27.00 -1.77
C SER A 151 -3.86 -26.97 -2.43
N VAL A 152 -4.39 -28.12 -2.84
CA VAL A 152 -5.71 -28.20 -3.49
C VAL A 152 -6.83 -27.59 -2.63
N PRO A 153 -6.91 -27.83 -1.30
CA PRO A 153 -7.90 -27.14 -0.46
C PRO A 153 -7.78 -25.61 -0.51
N THR A 154 -6.55 -25.09 -0.51
CA THR A 154 -6.32 -23.64 -0.63
C THR A 154 -6.76 -23.10 -1.98
N GLN A 155 -6.53 -23.84 -3.07
CA GLN A 155 -6.99 -23.44 -4.40
C GLN A 155 -8.52 -23.38 -4.47
N LEU A 156 -9.22 -24.39 -3.93
CA LEU A 156 -10.69 -24.41 -3.90
C LEU A 156 -11.27 -23.28 -3.06
N ALA A 157 -10.69 -23.01 -1.88
CA ALA A 157 -11.08 -21.88 -1.04
C ALA A 157 -10.82 -20.54 -1.74
N SER A 158 -9.71 -20.42 -2.47
CA SER A 158 -9.39 -19.22 -3.26
C SER A 158 -10.39 -18.98 -4.38
N ILE A 159 -10.80 -20.02 -5.12
CA ILE A 159 -11.84 -19.93 -6.15
C ILE A 159 -13.15 -19.42 -5.55
N ALA A 160 -13.56 -19.96 -4.41
CA ALA A 160 -14.77 -19.51 -3.72
C ALA A 160 -14.68 -18.03 -3.32
N ALA A 161 -13.55 -17.61 -2.75
CA ALA A 161 -13.34 -16.23 -2.32
C ALA A 161 -13.27 -15.24 -3.49
N TRP A 162 -12.63 -15.61 -4.62
CA TRP A 162 -12.59 -14.76 -5.82
C TRP A 162 -13.94 -14.61 -6.50
N ASN A 163 -14.83 -15.59 -6.37
CA ASN A 163 -16.19 -15.58 -6.97
C ASN A 163 -17.25 -14.90 -6.09
N ASP A 164 -16.92 -14.52 -4.86
CA ASP A 164 -17.86 -13.86 -3.94
C ASP A 164 -17.49 -12.38 -3.77
N GLU A 165 -18.36 -11.49 -4.27
CA GLU A 165 -18.22 -10.05 -4.10
C GLU A 165 -18.99 -9.50 -2.89
N ASN A 166 -19.87 -10.29 -2.28
CA ASN A 166 -20.67 -9.80 -1.16
C ASN A 166 -19.81 -9.53 0.08
N HIS A 167 -18.96 -10.49 0.45
CA HIS A 167 -18.06 -10.30 1.59
C HIS A 167 -17.04 -9.15 1.36
N VAL A 168 -16.68 -8.86 0.09
CA VAL A 168 -15.77 -7.77 -0.23
C VAL A 168 -16.43 -6.42 0.05
N ARG A 169 -17.69 -6.23 -0.39
CA ARG A 169 -18.48 -5.04 -0.08
C ARG A 169 -18.70 -4.86 1.42
N GLU A 170 -19.11 -5.93 2.12
CA GLU A 170 -19.27 -5.90 3.57
C GLU A 170 -17.96 -5.55 4.30
N ASN A 171 -16.82 -6.04 3.82
CA ASN A 171 -15.52 -5.72 4.37
C ASN A 171 -15.18 -4.24 4.18
N ARG A 172 -15.43 -3.66 2.99
CA ARG A 172 -15.27 -2.21 2.74
C ARG A 172 -16.15 -1.38 3.67
N ASP A 173 -17.42 -1.74 3.84
CA ASP A 173 -18.34 -1.02 4.72
C ASP A 173 -17.87 -0.99 6.17
N LYS A 174 -17.31 -2.10 6.66
CA LYS A 174 -16.72 -2.17 8.01
C LYS A 174 -15.52 -1.21 8.14
N TYR A 175 -14.66 -1.14 7.12
CA TYR A 175 -13.52 -0.21 7.14
C TYR A 175 -13.97 1.25 7.08
N ARG A 176 -14.97 1.61 6.27
CA ARG A 176 -15.57 2.95 6.24
C ARG A 176 -16.07 3.37 7.63
N GLN A 177 -16.79 2.48 8.32
CA GLN A 177 -17.27 2.75 9.68
C GLN A 177 -16.10 2.96 10.66
N LYS A 178 -15.03 2.19 10.57
CA LYS A 178 -13.84 2.35 11.43
C LYS A 178 -13.15 3.70 11.20
N PHE A 179 -12.99 4.11 9.94
CA PHE A 179 -12.46 5.44 9.61
C PHE A 179 -13.33 6.55 10.17
N GLN A 180 -14.65 6.44 10.03
CA GLN A 180 -15.59 7.41 10.61
C GLN A 180 -15.45 7.51 12.14
N VAL A 181 -15.29 6.38 12.82
CA VAL A 181 -15.06 6.36 14.28
C VAL A 181 -13.79 7.12 14.65
N PHE A 182 -12.68 6.85 13.97
CA PHE A 182 -11.42 7.56 14.25
C PHE A 182 -11.52 9.05 13.94
N GLN A 183 -12.16 9.43 12.84
CA GLN A 183 -12.38 10.84 12.48
C GLN A 183 -13.23 11.57 13.52
N GLN A 184 -14.30 10.94 14.01
CA GLN A 184 -15.17 11.52 15.03
C GLN A 184 -14.47 11.72 16.39
N VAL A 185 -13.60 10.79 16.77
CA VAL A 185 -12.96 10.82 18.09
C VAL A 185 -11.68 11.66 18.11
N LEU A 186 -10.87 11.57 17.06
CA LEU A 186 -9.52 12.15 17.01
C LEU A 186 -9.37 13.31 16.02
N GLY A 187 -10.32 13.53 15.11
CA GLY A 187 -10.17 14.51 14.02
C GLY A 187 -9.89 15.95 14.46
N ASP A 188 -10.38 16.34 15.64
CA ASP A 188 -10.13 17.67 16.22
C ASP A 188 -8.78 17.78 16.96
N ILE A 189 -8.09 16.65 17.19
CA ILE A 189 -6.87 16.58 18.00
C ILE A 189 -5.65 16.25 17.15
N LEU A 190 -5.83 15.35 16.20
CA LEU A 190 -4.83 14.99 15.19
C LEU A 190 -5.39 15.29 13.80
N PRO A 191 -4.62 15.91 12.92
CA PRO A 191 -5.01 16.12 11.53
C PRO A 191 -5.02 14.78 10.80
N LEU A 192 -6.11 14.01 10.95
CA LEU A 192 -6.29 12.75 10.29
C LEU A 192 -6.68 12.99 8.82
N HIS A 193 -5.76 12.67 7.92
CA HIS A 193 -6.08 12.57 6.51
C HIS A 193 -6.64 11.18 6.24
N LEU A 194 -7.91 11.10 5.81
CA LEU A 194 -8.49 9.82 5.42
C LEU A 194 -7.81 9.37 4.12
N PRO A 195 -7.37 8.12 4.03
CA PRO A 195 -6.71 7.60 2.83
C PRO A 195 -7.73 7.44 1.68
N ASP A 196 -7.27 7.54 0.44
CA ASP A 196 -8.07 7.23 -0.75
C ASP A 196 -8.52 5.76 -0.71
N ALA A 197 -7.61 4.87 -0.25
CA ALA A 197 -7.90 3.44 -0.12
C ALA A 197 -6.98 2.76 0.92
N GLY A 198 -7.22 1.47 1.18
CA GLY A 198 -6.53 0.71 2.22
C GLY A 198 -7.22 0.79 3.58
N PHE A 199 -6.54 0.35 4.63
CA PHE A 199 -7.10 0.32 6.00
C PHE A 199 -6.15 0.90 7.05
N TYR A 200 -5.24 1.77 6.61
CA TYR A 200 -4.31 2.45 7.50
C TYR A 200 -4.67 3.92 7.65
N LEU A 201 -4.47 4.45 8.87
CA LEU A 201 -4.26 5.86 9.07
C LEU A 201 -2.75 6.13 9.14
N TRP A 202 -2.28 7.06 8.33
CA TRP A 202 -0.92 7.57 8.32
C TRP A 202 -0.91 8.94 9.01
N ALA A 203 -0.94 8.89 10.35
CA ALA A 203 -1.16 10.07 11.18
C ALA A 203 0.12 10.85 11.41
N ASP A 204 0.06 12.17 11.25
CA ASP A 204 1.06 13.10 11.74
C ASP A 204 0.86 13.29 13.25
N ILE A 205 1.91 13.02 14.05
CA ILE A 205 1.82 13.08 15.50
C ILE A 205 2.50 14.33 16.09
N GLN A 206 3.03 15.23 15.28
CA GLN A 206 3.63 16.48 15.78
C GLN A 206 2.68 17.30 16.64
N PRO A 207 1.36 17.44 16.30
CA PRO A 207 0.41 18.17 17.14
C PRO A 207 0.22 17.57 18.53
N ALA A 208 0.48 16.28 18.71
CA ALA A 208 0.39 15.62 20.02
C ALA A 208 1.51 16.03 21.00
N ASN A 209 2.63 16.56 20.48
CA ASN A 209 3.80 17.00 21.26
C ASN A 209 4.32 15.94 22.25
N LYS A 210 4.41 14.69 21.82
CA LYS A 210 4.84 13.52 22.61
C LYS A 210 6.20 12.95 22.18
N GLY A 211 7.09 13.80 21.69
CA GLY A 211 8.41 13.39 21.19
C GLY A 211 8.38 12.86 19.76
N SER A 212 9.34 12.01 19.42
CA SER A 212 9.45 11.36 18.12
C SER A 212 8.34 10.33 17.88
N ASP A 213 8.22 9.83 16.67
CA ASP A 213 7.31 8.72 16.34
C ASP A 213 7.60 7.45 17.14
N GLU A 214 8.88 7.20 17.51
CA GLU A 214 9.26 6.09 18.38
C GLU A 214 8.83 6.35 19.82
N ASP A 215 9.11 7.56 20.36
CA ASP A 215 8.70 7.94 21.72
C ASP A 215 7.17 7.86 21.86
N PHE A 216 6.45 8.39 20.88
CA PHE A 216 4.98 8.33 20.84
C PHE A 216 4.49 6.87 20.88
N ALA A 217 5.02 6.01 20.03
CA ALA A 217 4.58 4.61 19.95
C ALA A 217 4.89 3.84 21.24
N GLN A 218 6.06 4.04 21.83
CA GLN A 218 6.46 3.41 23.10
C GLN A 218 5.61 3.89 24.28
N ALA A 219 5.40 5.20 24.39
CA ALA A 219 4.60 5.78 25.47
C ALA A 219 3.11 5.38 25.33
N LEU A 220 2.56 5.37 24.12
CA LEU A 220 1.20 4.91 23.86
C LEU A 220 1.00 3.45 24.26
N PHE A 221 1.96 2.59 23.89
CA PHE A 221 1.92 1.19 24.30
C PHE A 221 1.99 1.04 25.83
N ALA A 222 2.94 1.70 26.48
CA ALA A 222 3.16 1.60 27.92
C ALA A 222 1.95 2.12 28.75
N GLN A 223 1.31 3.21 28.30
CA GLN A 223 0.25 3.88 29.07
C GLN A 223 -1.16 3.41 28.69
N GLN A 224 -1.36 3.01 27.43
CA GLN A 224 -2.70 2.71 26.91
C GLN A 224 -2.83 1.29 26.32
N ASN A 225 -1.75 0.50 26.30
CA ASN A 225 -1.71 -0.84 25.69
C ASN A 225 -2.21 -0.85 24.24
N ILE A 226 -1.79 0.17 23.45
CA ILE A 226 -2.09 0.29 22.03
C ILE A 226 -0.79 0.26 21.25
N THR A 227 -0.74 -0.62 20.26
CA THR A 227 0.41 -0.74 19.36
C THR A 227 0.15 0.01 18.06
N VAL A 228 1.04 0.95 17.74
CA VAL A 228 1.13 1.62 16.44
C VAL A 228 2.54 1.43 15.90
N LEU A 229 2.73 1.58 14.59
CA LEU A 229 4.04 1.43 13.99
C LEU A 229 4.68 2.79 13.73
N PRO A 230 5.87 3.07 14.29
CA PRO A 230 6.63 4.28 13.98
C PRO A 230 6.88 4.41 12.48
N GLY A 231 6.69 5.61 11.96
CA GLY A 231 6.75 5.85 10.52
C GLY A 231 8.14 5.68 9.95
N ARG A 232 9.16 6.08 10.69
CA ARG A 232 10.57 5.94 10.27
C ARG A 232 10.97 4.50 9.94
N TYR A 233 10.29 3.49 10.51
CA TYR A 233 10.55 2.08 10.20
C TYR A 233 9.97 1.64 8.85
N LEU A 234 9.06 2.42 8.28
CA LEU A 234 8.42 2.17 6.98
C LEU A 234 9.04 2.99 5.84
N ALA A 235 9.99 3.84 6.16
CA ALA A 235 10.61 4.76 5.23
C ALA A 235 12.14 4.60 5.21
N ARG A 236 12.79 5.31 4.31
CA ARG A 236 14.24 5.43 4.24
C ARG A 236 14.64 6.89 4.16
N LEU A 237 15.81 7.20 4.69
CA LEU A 237 16.40 8.53 4.54
C LEU A 237 16.94 8.66 3.11
N VAL A 238 16.39 9.59 2.34
CA VAL A 238 16.80 9.92 0.97
C VAL A 238 16.95 11.42 0.86
N ASP A 239 18.10 11.88 0.41
CA ASP A 239 18.42 13.31 0.25
C ASP A 239 18.14 14.15 1.53
N GLY A 240 18.42 13.57 2.70
CA GLY A 240 18.21 14.24 4.00
C GLY A 240 16.75 14.22 4.49
N VAL A 241 15.83 13.59 3.78
CA VAL A 241 14.41 13.50 4.13
C VAL A 241 14.02 12.07 4.45
N ASN A 242 13.40 11.85 5.62
CA ASN A 242 12.72 10.60 5.96
C ASN A 242 11.19 10.86 5.93
N PRO A 243 10.45 10.38 4.92
CA PRO A 243 9.01 10.68 4.78
C PRO A 243 8.13 10.03 5.87
N GLY A 244 8.70 9.14 6.67
CA GLY A 244 8.02 8.51 7.82
C GLY A 244 8.26 9.21 9.16
N GLU A 245 9.16 10.19 9.22
CA GLU A 245 9.46 10.90 10.45
C GLU A 245 8.24 11.64 11.01
N ASN A 246 8.06 11.57 12.33
CA ASN A 246 6.94 12.17 13.05
C ASN A 246 5.56 11.65 12.60
N ARG A 247 5.52 10.45 12.05
CA ARG A 247 4.27 9.78 11.66
C ARG A 247 4.15 8.43 12.34
N VAL A 248 2.90 7.99 12.50
CA VAL A 248 2.61 6.62 12.94
C VAL A 248 1.58 5.99 12.00
N ARG A 249 1.76 4.68 11.75
CA ARG A 249 0.76 3.89 11.04
C ARG A 249 -0.16 3.21 12.05
N MET A 250 -1.45 3.47 11.95
CA MET A 250 -2.51 2.79 12.70
C MET A 250 -3.26 1.86 11.73
N ALA A 251 -3.30 0.56 12.03
CA ALA A 251 -4.01 -0.44 11.23
C ALA A 251 -5.39 -0.71 11.83
N LEU A 252 -6.46 -0.38 11.13
CA LEU A 252 -7.84 -0.47 11.64
C LEU A 252 -8.43 -1.88 11.49
N VAL A 253 -7.65 -2.91 11.88
CA VAL A 253 -8.02 -4.33 11.66
C VAL A 253 -8.93 -4.91 12.75
N ALA A 254 -8.93 -4.33 13.95
CA ALA A 254 -9.77 -4.76 15.08
C ALA A 254 -11.28 -4.53 14.79
N SER A 255 -12.17 -5.03 15.66
CA SER A 255 -13.61 -4.76 15.53
C SER A 255 -13.92 -3.26 15.63
N ILE A 256 -15.13 -2.84 15.24
CA ILE A 256 -15.54 -1.42 15.30
C ILE A 256 -15.51 -0.92 16.74
N ASP A 257 -15.95 -1.74 17.70
CA ASP A 257 -15.97 -1.37 19.12
C ASP A 257 -14.55 -1.24 19.70
N GLU A 258 -13.66 -2.17 19.38
CA GLU A 258 -12.24 -2.08 19.75
C GLU A 258 -11.55 -0.88 19.09
N CYS A 259 -11.88 -0.56 17.83
CA CYS A 259 -11.40 0.64 17.16
C CYS A 259 -11.88 1.92 17.88
N ARG A 260 -13.13 1.97 18.32
CA ARG A 260 -13.67 3.08 19.11
C ARG A 260 -12.94 3.22 20.45
N GLU A 261 -12.80 2.13 21.17
CA GLU A 261 -12.06 2.11 22.43
C GLU A 261 -10.61 2.56 22.24
N ALA A 262 -9.94 2.08 21.20
CA ALA A 262 -8.56 2.48 20.86
C ALA A 262 -8.48 3.99 20.58
N ALA A 263 -9.39 4.54 19.77
CA ALA A 263 -9.43 5.97 19.48
C ALA A 263 -9.62 6.80 20.78
N GLU A 264 -10.52 6.40 21.69
CA GLU A 264 -10.72 7.08 22.97
C GLU A 264 -9.48 6.98 23.89
N ARG A 265 -8.77 5.85 23.88
CA ARG A 265 -7.50 5.71 24.62
C ARG A 265 -6.41 6.62 24.05
N ILE A 266 -6.28 6.71 22.73
CA ILE A 266 -5.34 7.63 22.07
C ILE A 266 -5.69 9.08 22.43
N LYS A 267 -6.97 9.43 22.41
CA LYS A 267 -7.45 10.77 22.80
C LYS A 267 -7.02 11.14 24.23
N ARG A 268 -7.22 10.22 25.18
CA ARG A 268 -6.78 10.44 26.58
C ARG A 268 -5.27 10.58 26.69
N PHE A 269 -4.51 9.76 25.98
CA PHE A 269 -3.06 9.82 25.97
C PHE A 269 -2.52 11.14 25.44
N ILE A 270 -3.13 11.69 24.39
CA ILE A 270 -2.71 12.98 23.83
C ILE A 270 -3.06 14.14 24.77
N ALA A 271 -4.19 14.05 25.49
CA ALA A 271 -4.65 15.10 26.40
C ALA A 271 -3.85 15.20 27.71
N THR A 272 -3.06 14.19 28.08
CA THR A 272 -2.18 14.19 29.26
C THR A 272 -0.81 14.79 28.95
#